data_52204f4f6f79afdc31edef844344e766
#
_entry.id   52204f4f6f79afdc31edef844344e766
#
_cell.length_a   1.000
_cell.length_b   1.000
_cell.length_c   1.000
_cell.angle_alpha   90.00
_cell.angle_beta   90.00
_cell.angle_gamma   90.00
#
_symmetry.space_group_name_H-M   'P 1'
#
loop_
_entity.id
_entity.type
_entity.pdbx_description
1 polymer ?
#
loop_
_entity_poly.entity_id
_entity_poly.type
_entity_poly.pdbx_seq_one_letter_code
_entity_poly.pdbx_strand_id
1 'polypeptide(L)'
;MTPARNPAAMAVPTDALAGVRDYLKRQDHLVIGLMTGTSADAVDAALIRFTGEGLHATHTLVRYRESPLEDPLRREILDVAGAGSIAPERLMRLDAALGERYAAAVLELVAEAGVDPREVDAIGCHGQTVRHLPRTLDGS
;
A
#
# COMPACT_ATOMS: atom_id res chain seq x y z
N MET A 1 -24.71 -6.41 -29.44
CA MET A 1 -24.15 -5.20 -28.80
C MET A 1 -22.74 -5.56 -28.32
N THR A 2 -21.72 -5.09 -29.05
CA THR A 2 -20.30 -5.35 -28.75
C THR A 2 -19.89 -4.36 -27.67
N PRO A 3 -19.25 -4.80 -26.56
CA PRO A 3 -18.78 -3.86 -25.55
C PRO A 3 -17.68 -2.98 -26.12
N ALA A 4 -17.80 -1.68 -25.90
CA ALA A 4 -16.82 -0.68 -26.32
C ALA A 4 -15.48 -0.97 -25.65
N ARG A 5 -14.41 -1.12 -26.43
CA ARG A 5 -13.02 -1.20 -25.96
C ARG A 5 -12.67 0.12 -25.27
N ASN A 6 -12.24 0.04 -24.01
CA ASN A 6 -11.69 1.16 -23.28
C ASN A 6 -10.36 1.59 -23.94
N PRO A 7 -10.23 2.83 -24.48
CA PRO A 7 -9.03 3.27 -25.17
C PRO A 7 -7.86 3.68 -24.26
N ALA A 8 -7.98 3.49 -22.95
CA ALA A 8 -6.92 3.81 -21.97
C ALA A 8 -6.13 2.55 -21.52
N ALA A 9 -5.91 1.58 -22.40
CA ALA A 9 -4.90 0.58 -22.16
C ALA A 9 -3.54 1.30 -22.16
N MET A 10 -2.99 1.59 -20.98
CA MET A 10 -1.61 2.06 -20.83
C MET A 10 -0.72 1.11 -21.62
N ALA A 11 -0.04 1.63 -22.66
CA ALA A 11 0.96 0.87 -23.39
C ALA A 11 2.01 0.41 -22.37
N VAL A 12 2.16 -0.90 -22.20
CA VAL A 12 3.24 -1.47 -21.38
C VAL A 12 4.55 -1.01 -22.04
N PRO A 13 5.45 -0.32 -21.31
CA PRO A 13 6.72 0.11 -21.88
C PRO A 13 7.44 -1.10 -22.46
N THR A 14 8.01 -0.96 -23.67
CA THR A 14 8.76 -2.03 -24.35
C THR A 14 10.00 -2.46 -23.53
N ASP A 15 10.38 -1.68 -22.53
CA ASP A 15 11.42 -1.93 -21.56
C ASP A 15 10.82 -1.98 -20.16
N ALA A 16 10.61 -3.20 -19.65
CA ALA A 16 10.06 -3.44 -18.31
C ALA A 16 10.90 -2.82 -17.17
N LEU A 17 12.15 -2.49 -17.41
CA LEU A 17 13.07 -1.90 -16.43
C LEU A 17 13.28 -0.38 -16.61
N ALA A 18 12.64 0.25 -17.57
CA ALA A 18 12.82 1.69 -17.83
C ALA A 18 12.50 2.52 -16.58
N GLY A 19 11.37 2.24 -15.91
CA GLY A 19 10.97 2.94 -14.70
C GLY A 19 11.98 2.80 -13.55
N VAL A 20 12.54 1.60 -13.36
CA VAL A 20 13.58 1.36 -12.35
C VAL A 20 14.87 2.12 -12.68
N ARG A 21 15.29 2.11 -13.96
CA ARG A 21 16.47 2.86 -14.39
C ARG A 21 16.30 4.37 -14.22
N ASP A 22 15.12 4.89 -14.50
CA ASP A 22 14.83 6.32 -14.34
C ASP A 22 14.74 6.70 -12.86
N TYR A 23 14.18 5.84 -12.02
CA TYR A 23 14.24 5.98 -10.56
C TYR A 23 15.70 6.10 -10.09
N LEU A 24 16.58 5.20 -10.50
CA LEU A 24 17.98 5.15 -10.05
C LEU A 24 18.84 6.34 -10.51
N LYS A 25 18.41 7.11 -11.51
CA LYS A 25 19.12 8.30 -12.00
C LYS A 25 18.78 9.57 -11.20
N ARG A 26 17.70 9.54 -10.43
CA ARG A 26 17.22 10.71 -9.70
C ARG A 26 17.65 10.62 -8.24
N GLN A 27 17.80 11.79 -7.62
CA GLN A 27 18.08 11.93 -6.19
C GLN A 27 16.91 12.51 -5.41
N ASP A 28 15.79 12.71 -6.07
CA ASP A 28 14.55 13.22 -5.49
C ASP A 28 13.42 12.24 -5.85
N HIS A 29 12.82 11.66 -4.83
CA HIS A 29 11.80 10.62 -4.96
C HIS A 29 10.58 10.93 -4.11
N LEU A 30 9.42 10.79 -4.71
CA LEU A 30 8.15 10.90 -4.03
C LEU A 30 7.60 9.49 -3.76
N VAL A 31 7.49 9.13 -2.49
CA VAL A 31 7.17 7.76 -2.06
C VAL A 31 5.97 7.78 -1.12
N ILE A 32 5.09 6.80 -1.24
CA ILE A 32 3.99 6.58 -0.30
C ILE A 32 4.32 5.38 0.58
N GLY A 33 4.19 5.56 1.89
CA GLY A 33 4.17 4.49 2.88
C GLY A 33 2.75 4.20 3.33
N LEU A 34 2.37 2.91 3.37
CA LEU A 34 1.07 2.45 3.86
C LEU A 34 1.26 1.49 5.03
N MET A 35 0.46 1.67 6.06
CA MET A 35 0.40 0.76 7.21
C MET A 35 -1.03 0.61 7.72
N THR A 36 -1.35 -0.60 8.20
CA THR A 36 -2.54 -0.84 9.01
C THR A 36 -2.09 -1.54 10.29
N GLY A 37 -2.44 -0.96 11.44
CA GLY A 37 -2.13 -1.52 12.74
C GLY A 37 -2.90 -2.82 13.04
N THR A 38 -2.53 -3.52 14.10
CA THR A 38 -3.22 -4.77 14.55
C THR A 38 -4.65 -4.51 15.05
N SER A 39 -4.98 -3.28 15.42
CA SER A 39 -6.34 -2.84 15.77
C SER A 39 -7.27 -2.78 14.56
N ALA A 40 -6.71 -2.72 13.35
CA ALA A 40 -7.43 -2.61 12.09
C ALA A 40 -8.46 -1.45 12.07
N ASP A 41 -8.08 -0.30 12.63
CA ASP A 41 -8.98 0.86 12.71
C ASP A 41 -8.97 1.68 11.43
N ALA A 42 -7.77 1.87 10.86
CA ALA A 42 -7.56 2.70 9.69
C ALA A 42 -6.35 2.22 8.88
N VAL A 43 -6.26 2.72 7.65
CA VAL A 43 -5.05 2.72 6.83
C VAL A 43 -4.34 4.04 7.05
N ASP A 44 -3.14 4.00 7.60
CA ASP A 44 -2.23 5.12 7.66
C ASP A 44 -1.49 5.24 6.34
N ALA A 45 -1.53 6.42 5.73
CA ALA A 45 -0.86 6.72 4.48
C ALA A 45 -0.03 7.99 4.61
N ALA A 46 1.25 7.91 4.26
CA ALA A 46 2.18 9.04 4.28
C ALA A 46 2.83 9.25 2.92
N LEU A 47 2.71 10.44 2.36
CA LEU A 47 3.42 10.88 1.16
C LEU A 47 4.69 11.59 1.61
N ILE A 48 5.83 11.06 1.22
CA ILE A 48 7.15 11.49 1.69
C ILE A 48 8.03 11.80 0.48
N ARG A 49 8.71 12.95 0.53
CA ARG A 49 9.77 13.29 -0.41
C ARG A 49 11.12 12.90 0.20
N PHE A 50 11.86 12.05 -0.48
CA PHE A 50 13.25 11.73 -0.16
C PHE A 50 14.17 12.50 -1.10
N THR A 51 15.27 13.04 -0.56
CA THR A 51 16.29 13.77 -1.33
C THR A 51 17.67 13.30 -0.92
N GLY A 52 18.53 12.99 -1.88
CA GLY A 52 19.88 12.46 -1.68
C GLY A 52 19.95 10.95 -1.75
N GLU A 53 21.07 10.38 -1.37
CA GLU A 53 21.38 8.96 -1.54
C GLU A 53 21.89 8.30 -0.24
N GLY A 54 21.56 7.02 -0.10
CA GLY A 54 22.08 6.16 0.98
C GLY A 54 21.81 6.72 2.37
N LEU A 55 22.80 6.70 3.23
CA LEU A 55 22.71 7.16 4.62
C LEU A 55 22.63 8.69 4.78
N HIS A 56 22.86 9.44 3.71
CA HIS A 56 22.76 10.91 3.68
C HIS A 56 21.44 11.41 3.12
N ALA A 57 20.55 10.50 2.73
CA ALA A 57 19.22 10.88 2.28
C ALA A 57 18.45 11.58 3.40
N THR A 58 17.81 12.67 3.06
CA THR A 58 16.86 13.40 3.92
C THR A 58 15.43 13.12 3.48
N HIS A 59 14.48 13.36 4.36
CA HIS A 59 13.08 13.18 4.03
C HIS A 59 12.22 14.33 4.53
N THR A 60 11.13 14.60 3.82
CA THR A 60 10.12 15.59 4.20
C THR A 60 8.74 14.95 4.05
N LEU A 61 7.93 15.01 5.09
CA LEU A 61 6.53 14.62 5.04
C LEU A 61 5.76 15.65 4.22
N VAL A 62 5.22 15.25 3.07
CA VAL A 62 4.41 16.11 2.20
C VAL A 62 2.96 16.09 2.68
N ARG A 63 2.42 14.91 2.93
CA ARG A 63 1.05 14.72 3.42
C ARG A 63 0.94 13.43 4.23
N TYR A 64 0.10 13.46 5.24
CA TYR A 64 -0.35 12.28 5.99
C TYR A 64 -1.86 12.22 5.98
N ARG A 65 -2.39 11.02 5.87
CA ARG A 65 -3.82 10.74 5.97
C ARG A 65 -4.04 9.43 6.71
N GLU A 66 -5.01 9.46 7.60
CA GLU A 66 -5.62 8.29 8.22
C GLU A 66 -6.97 8.04 7.53
N SER A 67 -7.15 6.86 6.96
CA SER A 67 -8.36 6.46 6.23
C SER A 67 -9.04 5.32 6.98
N PRO A 68 -10.15 5.57 7.69
CA PRO A 68 -10.83 4.56 8.48
C PRO A 68 -11.19 3.31 7.67
N LEU A 69 -11.04 2.14 8.28
CA LEU A 69 -11.55 0.90 7.73
C LEU A 69 -13.04 0.77 8.02
N GLU A 70 -13.81 0.38 7.01
CA GLU A 70 -15.23 0.13 7.16
C GLU A 70 -15.49 -1.08 8.07
N ASP A 71 -16.54 -1.02 8.87
CA ASP A 71 -16.89 -2.07 9.85
C ASP A 71 -16.90 -3.50 9.30
N PRO A 72 -17.42 -3.81 8.10
CA PRO A 72 -17.38 -5.16 7.57
C PRO A 72 -15.95 -5.67 7.32
N LEU A 73 -15.08 -4.84 6.74
CA LEU A 73 -13.70 -5.22 6.46
C LEU A 73 -12.89 -5.34 7.75
N ARG A 74 -13.07 -4.39 8.67
CA ARG A 74 -12.42 -4.42 9.99
C ARG A 74 -12.79 -5.70 10.77
N ARG A 75 -14.06 -6.07 10.81
CA ARG A 75 -14.51 -7.32 11.46
C ARG A 75 -13.90 -8.55 10.83
N GLU A 76 -13.85 -8.60 9.49
CA GLU A 76 -13.24 -9.72 8.77
C GLU A 76 -11.75 -9.88 9.10
N ILE A 77 -11.00 -8.78 9.18
CA ILE A 77 -9.58 -8.80 9.60
C ILE A 77 -9.44 -9.39 11.01
N LEU A 78 -10.22 -8.90 11.97
CA LEU A 78 -10.14 -9.33 13.37
C LEU A 78 -10.57 -10.81 13.54
N ASP A 79 -11.59 -11.24 12.82
CA ASP A 79 -12.05 -12.64 12.82
C ASP A 79 -10.98 -13.58 12.24
N VAL A 80 -10.33 -13.19 11.15
CA VAL A 80 -9.22 -13.96 10.55
C VAL A 80 -8.03 -13.99 11.50
N ALA A 81 -7.68 -12.88 12.12
CA ALA A 81 -6.55 -12.80 13.06
C ALA A 81 -6.77 -13.66 14.32
N GLY A 82 -8.02 -13.76 14.80
CA GLY A 82 -8.40 -14.58 15.97
C GLY A 82 -8.64 -16.06 15.68
N ALA A 83 -8.78 -16.47 14.41
CA ALA A 83 -9.12 -17.83 14.04
C ALA A 83 -7.96 -18.81 14.25
N GLY A 84 -8.26 -20.01 14.75
CA GLY A 84 -7.28 -21.11 14.86
C GLY A 84 -6.87 -21.68 13.50
N SER A 85 -7.82 -21.72 12.55
CA SER A 85 -7.61 -22.11 11.15
C SER A 85 -8.58 -21.33 10.26
N ILE A 86 -8.18 -21.04 9.03
CA ILE A 86 -8.99 -20.37 8.03
C ILE A 86 -8.89 -21.08 6.68
N ALA A 87 -9.98 -21.06 5.92
CA ALA A 87 -9.96 -21.53 4.55
C ALA A 87 -9.11 -20.60 3.67
N PRO A 88 -8.25 -21.13 2.78
CA PRO A 88 -7.42 -20.30 1.90
C PRO A 88 -8.23 -19.29 1.07
N GLU A 89 -9.41 -19.66 0.61
CA GLU A 89 -10.28 -18.78 -0.17
C GLU A 89 -10.76 -17.56 0.63
N ARG A 90 -10.91 -17.71 1.95
CA ARG A 90 -11.25 -16.59 2.83
C ARG A 90 -10.11 -15.58 2.90
N LEU A 91 -8.86 -16.08 3.04
CA LEU A 91 -7.67 -15.24 3.05
C LEU A 91 -7.48 -14.51 1.71
N MET A 92 -7.67 -15.20 0.59
CA MET A 92 -7.57 -14.60 -0.75
C MET A 92 -8.60 -13.47 -0.96
N ARG A 93 -9.83 -13.66 -0.48
CA ARG A 93 -10.85 -12.58 -0.55
C ARG A 93 -10.50 -11.39 0.32
N LEU A 94 -9.97 -11.64 1.52
CA LEU A 94 -9.51 -10.57 2.41
C LEU A 94 -8.34 -9.79 1.80
N ASP A 95 -7.37 -10.50 1.20
CA ASP A 95 -6.22 -9.89 0.52
C ASP A 95 -6.67 -8.95 -0.61
N ALA A 96 -7.59 -9.40 -1.46
CA ALA A 96 -8.15 -8.57 -2.53
C ALA A 96 -8.88 -7.32 -1.98
N ALA A 97 -9.71 -7.48 -0.94
CA ALA A 97 -10.44 -6.36 -0.35
C ALA A 97 -9.50 -5.34 0.32
N LEU A 98 -8.43 -5.81 0.98
CA LEU A 98 -7.40 -4.94 1.52
C LEU A 98 -6.64 -4.21 0.43
N GLY A 99 -6.29 -4.88 -0.67
CA GLY A 99 -5.65 -4.26 -1.83
C GLY A 99 -6.47 -3.11 -2.41
N GLU A 100 -7.79 -3.30 -2.59
CA GLU A 100 -8.70 -2.25 -3.04
C GLU A 100 -8.76 -1.08 -2.05
N ARG A 101 -8.82 -1.35 -0.75
CA ARG A 101 -8.84 -0.30 0.28
C ARG A 101 -7.53 0.49 0.33
N TYR A 102 -6.38 -0.18 0.21
CA TYR A 102 -5.07 0.48 0.14
C TYR A 102 -4.95 1.35 -1.11
N ALA A 103 -5.41 0.86 -2.26
CA ALA A 103 -5.43 1.67 -3.49
C ALA A 103 -6.31 2.92 -3.32
N ALA A 104 -7.48 2.80 -2.70
CA ALA A 104 -8.34 3.94 -2.41
C ALA A 104 -7.64 4.94 -1.48
N ALA A 105 -6.96 4.49 -0.40
CA ALA A 105 -6.23 5.36 0.51
C ALA A 105 -5.10 6.13 -0.19
N VAL A 106 -4.38 5.49 -1.12
CA VAL A 106 -3.37 6.16 -1.96
C VAL A 106 -3.99 7.26 -2.81
N LEU A 107 -5.09 6.96 -3.51
CA LEU A 107 -5.75 7.94 -4.39
C LEU A 107 -6.32 9.12 -3.60
N GLU A 108 -6.89 8.87 -2.42
CA GLU A 108 -7.35 9.90 -1.50
C GLU A 108 -6.19 10.81 -1.05
N LEU A 109 -5.05 10.21 -0.65
CA LEU A 109 -3.87 10.92 -0.18
C LEU A 109 -3.27 11.84 -1.26
N VAL A 110 -3.08 11.33 -2.48
CA VAL A 110 -2.49 12.13 -3.57
C VAL A 110 -3.43 13.24 -4.03
N ALA A 111 -4.74 12.98 -4.04
CA ALA A 111 -5.75 14.00 -4.34
C ALA A 111 -5.71 15.15 -3.32
N GLU A 112 -5.63 14.84 -2.02
CA GLU A 112 -5.50 15.85 -0.97
C GLU A 112 -4.16 16.61 -1.01
N ALA A 113 -3.10 15.95 -1.47
CA ALA A 113 -1.80 16.58 -1.64
C ALA A 113 -1.70 17.44 -2.91
N GLY A 114 -2.70 17.36 -3.82
CA GLY A 114 -2.65 18.01 -5.13
C GLY A 114 -1.56 17.46 -6.05
N VAL A 115 -1.21 16.18 -5.89
CA VAL A 115 -0.15 15.48 -6.63
C VAL A 115 -0.77 14.56 -7.66
N ASP A 116 -0.21 14.53 -8.89
CA ASP A 116 -0.60 13.53 -9.89
C ASP A 116 -0.10 12.14 -9.43
N PRO A 117 -0.95 11.11 -9.40
CA PRO A 117 -0.51 9.75 -9.06
C PRO A 117 0.71 9.25 -9.85
N ARG A 118 0.92 9.77 -11.07
CA ARG A 118 2.08 9.43 -11.92
C ARG A 118 3.40 10.04 -11.44
N GLU A 119 3.35 11.01 -10.53
CA GLU A 119 4.55 11.59 -9.90
C GLU A 119 5.06 10.74 -8.73
N VAL A 120 4.25 9.78 -8.26
CA VAL A 120 4.65 8.87 -7.19
C VAL A 120 5.58 7.80 -7.76
N ASP A 121 6.79 7.75 -7.23
CA ASP A 121 7.85 6.85 -7.71
C ASP A 121 7.72 5.42 -7.19
N ALA A 122 7.25 5.28 -5.95
CA ALA A 122 7.09 3.98 -5.30
C ALA A 122 6.03 4.02 -4.20
N ILE A 123 5.46 2.85 -3.92
CA ILE A 123 4.55 2.63 -2.81
C ILE A 123 5.10 1.47 -1.98
N GLY A 124 5.42 1.73 -0.71
CA GLY A 124 5.75 0.72 0.27
C GLY A 124 4.52 0.37 1.11
N CYS A 125 4.13 -0.89 1.14
CA CYS A 125 2.98 -1.36 1.92
C CYS A 125 3.44 -2.39 2.95
N HIS A 126 3.16 -2.12 4.23
CA HIS A 126 3.38 -3.08 5.32
C HIS A 126 2.41 -4.28 5.23
N GLY A 127 1.24 -4.06 4.62
CA GLY A 127 0.12 -5.02 4.65
C GLY A 127 -0.58 -5.06 6.01
N GLN A 128 -1.44 -6.08 6.20
CA GLN A 128 -2.17 -6.31 7.44
C GLN A 128 -1.63 -7.54 8.16
N THR A 129 -1.22 -7.37 9.40
CA THR A 129 -0.86 -8.51 10.25
C THR A 129 -2.11 -9.30 10.61
N VAL A 130 -2.23 -10.51 10.08
CA VAL A 130 -3.34 -11.43 10.38
C VAL A 130 -2.94 -12.55 11.35
N ARG A 131 -1.63 -12.73 11.59
CA ARG A 131 -1.11 -13.68 12.58
C ARG A 131 0.22 -13.20 13.13
N HIS A 132 0.36 -13.22 14.43
CA HIS A 132 1.63 -12.97 15.13
C HIS A 132 1.89 -14.12 16.10
N LEU A 133 3.01 -14.82 15.88
CA LEU A 133 3.47 -15.92 16.74
C LEU A 133 4.84 -15.54 17.30
N PRO A 134 4.90 -14.83 18.42
CA PRO A 134 6.18 -14.50 19.05
C PRO A 134 6.87 -15.80 19.47
N ARG A 135 8.19 -15.86 19.30
CA ARG A 135 8.98 -16.97 19.86
C ARG A 135 8.87 -16.88 21.38
N THR A 136 8.41 -17.93 22.02
CA THR A 136 8.51 -18.05 23.46
C THR A 136 9.96 -18.23 23.87
N LEU A 137 10.39 -17.64 25.01
CA LEU A 137 11.78 -17.70 25.49
C LEU A 137 12.23 -19.12 25.86
N ASP A 138 11.29 -20.06 25.93
CA ASP A 138 11.46 -21.48 26.21
C ASP A 138 11.68 -22.36 24.97
N GLY A 139 11.71 -21.78 23.78
CA GLY A 139 12.04 -22.47 22.52
C GLY A 139 10.97 -23.41 21.98
N SER A 140 9.73 -23.37 22.52
CA SER A 140 8.57 -24.16 22.03
C SER A 140 7.74 -23.38 20.99
#